data_78f9f4cb2448cd5df6416ff998618155
#
_entry.id   78f9f4cb2448cd5df6416ff998618155
#
_cell.length_a   1.000
_cell.length_b   1.000
_cell.length_c   1.000
_cell.angle_alpha   90.00
_cell.angle_beta   90.00
_cell.angle_gamma   90.00
#
_symmetry.space_group_name_H-M   'P 1'
#
loop_
_entity.id
_entity.type
_entity.pdbx_description
1 polymer ?
#
loop_
_entity_poly.entity_id
_entity_poly.type
_entity_poly.pdbx_seq_one_letter_code
_entity_poly.pdbx_strand_id
1 'polypeptide(L)'
;MKWNKYTLKTRTEAEDLISSMMQDAGIEGIEIEDKVPLSQREKEQMFVDILPEGPADDGVAYISFYLEPDTDQEEMLDKVREGLKEIAGWGVDIGEATIQASETEDKDWINNWKEFFHQFYVDDILIKPSWEEVKPEDREKLLIQIDPGTAFGTGMHAVSYTHLRAHETRGNL
;
A
#
# COMPACT_ATOMS: atom_id res chain seq x y z
N MET A 1 -16.56 -1.90 4.53
CA MET A 1 -16.64 -3.26 5.05
C MET A 1 -15.65 -3.33 6.20
N LYS A 2 -15.89 -4.10 7.25
CA LYS A 2 -14.91 -4.28 8.33
C LYS A 2 -14.15 -5.57 8.07
N TRP A 3 -12.84 -5.51 8.24
CA TRP A 3 -11.96 -6.67 8.12
C TRP A 3 -11.19 -6.84 9.43
N ASN A 4 -10.96 -8.06 9.82
CA ASN A 4 -10.05 -8.34 10.93
C ASN A 4 -8.65 -8.55 10.35
N LYS A 5 -7.74 -7.63 10.66
CA LYS A 5 -6.33 -7.72 10.28
C LYS A 5 -5.56 -8.43 11.38
N TYR A 6 -4.78 -9.43 11.00
CA TYR A 6 -3.87 -10.14 11.87
C TYR A 6 -2.45 -9.94 11.35
N THR A 7 -1.54 -9.55 12.21
CA THR A 7 -0.14 -9.35 11.87
C THR A 7 0.72 -10.34 12.64
N LEU A 8 1.40 -11.20 11.92
CA LEU A 8 2.36 -12.18 12.42
C LEU A 8 3.76 -11.59 12.34
N LYS A 9 4.48 -11.53 13.46
CA LYS A 9 5.90 -11.18 13.50
C LYS A 9 6.74 -12.45 13.36
N THR A 10 7.59 -12.50 12.35
CA THR A 10 8.41 -13.66 12.01
C THR A 10 9.81 -13.27 11.55
N ARG A 11 10.55 -14.20 10.96
CA ARG A 11 11.85 -13.99 10.33
C ARG A 11 11.72 -13.97 8.82
N THR A 12 12.58 -13.18 8.16
CA THR A 12 12.62 -13.07 6.69
C THR A 12 12.86 -14.41 6.00
N GLU A 13 13.67 -15.31 6.61
CA GLU A 13 13.92 -16.65 6.05
C GLU A 13 12.70 -17.57 6.07
N ALA A 14 11.69 -17.28 6.88
CA ALA A 14 10.49 -18.10 7.01
C ALA A 14 9.29 -17.58 6.20
N GLU A 15 9.35 -16.37 5.65
CA GLU A 15 8.20 -15.69 5.06
C GLU A 15 7.59 -16.43 3.87
N ASP A 16 8.41 -16.97 2.97
CA ASP A 16 7.93 -17.74 1.82
C ASP A 16 7.17 -19.01 2.23
N LEU A 17 7.71 -19.73 3.22
CA LEU A 17 7.07 -20.95 3.73
C LEU A 17 5.77 -20.64 4.46
N ILE A 18 5.76 -19.57 5.25
CA ILE A 18 4.57 -19.11 5.97
C ILE A 18 3.50 -18.63 4.99
N SER A 19 3.89 -17.85 3.98
CA SER A 19 2.98 -17.40 2.93
C SER A 19 2.33 -18.56 2.18
N SER A 20 3.13 -19.56 1.80
CA SER A 20 2.62 -20.76 1.14
C SER A 20 1.65 -21.53 2.04
N MET A 21 2.00 -21.71 3.30
CA MET A 21 1.14 -22.38 4.30
C MET A 21 -0.18 -21.62 4.50
N MET A 22 -0.15 -20.28 4.56
CA MET A 22 -1.37 -19.47 4.69
C MET A 22 -2.27 -19.58 3.46
N GLN A 23 -1.70 -19.62 2.24
CA GLN A 23 -2.45 -19.85 1.02
C GLN A 23 -3.10 -21.24 0.99
N ASP A 24 -2.38 -22.26 1.42
CA ASP A 24 -2.92 -23.62 1.54
C ASP A 24 -4.05 -23.70 2.58
N ALA A 25 -4.00 -22.87 3.63
CA ALA A 25 -5.07 -22.75 4.61
C ALA A 25 -6.29 -21.94 4.08
N GLY A 26 -6.23 -21.38 2.86
CA GLY A 26 -7.31 -20.62 2.24
C GLY A 26 -7.28 -19.12 2.54
N ILE A 27 -6.16 -18.58 2.99
CA ILE A 27 -5.95 -17.13 3.20
C ILE A 27 -5.40 -16.53 1.89
N GLU A 28 -6.23 -15.76 1.16
CA GLU A 28 -5.87 -15.22 -0.15
C GLU A 28 -5.17 -13.86 -0.08
N GLY A 29 -5.49 -13.03 0.93
CA GLY A 29 -4.94 -11.69 1.09
C GLY A 29 -3.81 -11.66 2.10
N ILE A 30 -2.56 -11.65 1.63
CA ILE A 30 -1.35 -11.60 2.47
C ILE A 30 -0.52 -10.38 2.07
N GLU A 31 -0.07 -9.62 3.06
CA GLU A 31 0.83 -8.49 2.93
C GLU A 31 2.10 -8.79 3.72
N ILE A 32 3.26 -8.65 3.07
CA ILE A 32 4.56 -8.89 3.70
C ILE A 32 5.29 -7.56 3.81
N GLU A 33 5.73 -7.23 5.01
CA GLU A 33 6.59 -6.09 5.29
C GLU A 33 7.91 -6.60 5.84
N ASP A 34 8.98 -6.41 5.08
CA ASP A 34 10.34 -6.73 5.46
C ASP A 34 11.30 -5.56 5.18
N LYS A 35 12.56 -5.75 5.51
CA LYS A 35 13.64 -4.81 5.21
C LYS A 35 14.68 -5.41 4.27
N VAL A 36 14.33 -6.48 3.59
CA VAL A 36 15.24 -7.13 2.61
C VAL A 36 15.49 -6.18 1.45
N PRO A 37 16.75 -5.84 1.16
CA PRO A 37 17.05 -4.97 0.03
C PRO A 37 16.63 -5.60 -1.29
N LEU A 38 15.94 -4.84 -2.13
CA LEU A 38 15.59 -5.28 -3.47
C LEU A 38 16.81 -5.72 -4.27
N SER A 39 16.72 -6.86 -4.90
CA SER A 39 17.75 -7.35 -5.81
C SER A 39 17.91 -6.43 -7.04
N GLN A 40 19.07 -6.50 -7.70
CA GLN A 40 19.30 -5.70 -8.90
C GLN A 40 18.26 -5.97 -10.00
N ARG A 41 17.81 -7.21 -10.12
CA ARG A 41 16.81 -7.62 -11.10
C ARG A 41 15.42 -7.02 -10.80
N GLU A 42 15.03 -6.97 -9.54
CA GLU A 42 13.77 -6.35 -9.12
C GLU A 42 13.81 -4.84 -9.33
N LYS A 43 14.92 -4.18 -9.01
CA LYS A 43 15.13 -2.76 -9.29
C LYS A 43 14.98 -2.43 -10.78
N GLU A 44 15.55 -3.26 -11.65
CA GLU A 44 15.43 -3.10 -13.10
C GLU A 44 13.99 -3.29 -13.59
N GLN A 45 13.23 -4.22 -13.00
CA GLN A 45 11.82 -4.45 -13.34
C GLN A 45 10.89 -3.33 -12.90
N MET A 46 11.23 -2.63 -11.84
CA MET A 46 10.43 -1.51 -11.33
C MET A 46 10.61 -0.21 -12.13
N PHE A 47 11.55 -0.15 -13.08
CA PHE A 47 11.86 1.05 -13.88
C PHE A 47 12.10 2.31 -13.04
N VAL A 48 12.69 2.15 -11.85
CA VAL A 48 12.98 3.25 -10.94
C VAL A 48 14.48 3.51 -10.92
N ASP A 49 14.90 4.68 -11.37
CA ASP A 49 16.31 5.06 -11.46
C ASP A 49 16.95 5.31 -10.08
N ILE A 50 16.17 5.76 -9.11
CA ILE A 50 16.64 6.06 -7.76
C ILE A 50 15.63 5.51 -6.76
N LEU A 51 16.03 4.46 -6.05
CA LEU A 51 15.29 3.97 -4.88
C LEU A 51 15.95 4.55 -3.63
N PRO A 52 15.17 5.08 -2.67
CA PRO A 52 15.72 5.46 -1.38
C PRO A 52 16.37 4.22 -0.73
N GLU A 53 17.55 4.40 -0.14
CA GLU A 53 18.17 3.35 0.65
C GLU A 53 17.27 3.06 1.85
N GLY A 54 16.70 1.86 1.90
CA GLY A 54 15.92 1.40 3.03
C GLY A 54 16.81 1.14 4.26
N PRO A 55 16.21 0.98 5.44
CA PRO A 55 16.96 0.54 6.62
C PRO A 55 17.59 -0.83 6.35
N ALA A 56 18.70 -1.11 7.05
CA ALA A 56 19.37 -2.40 6.96
C ALA A 56 18.41 -3.52 7.39
N ASP A 57 18.48 -4.66 6.70
CA ASP A 57 17.73 -5.86 7.06
C ASP A 57 18.15 -6.30 8.47
N ASP A 58 17.16 -6.43 9.34
CA ASP A 58 17.31 -6.93 10.72
C ASP A 58 16.82 -8.37 10.88
N GLY A 59 16.51 -9.03 9.76
CA GLY A 59 16.00 -10.40 9.73
C GLY A 59 14.60 -10.57 10.31
N VAL A 60 13.84 -9.47 10.43
CA VAL A 60 12.45 -9.49 10.94
C VAL A 60 11.50 -9.16 9.81
N ALA A 61 10.48 -10.00 9.67
CA ALA A 61 9.37 -9.80 8.75
C ALA A 61 8.03 -9.73 9.49
N TYR A 62 7.10 -8.99 8.93
CA TYR A 62 5.72 -8.92 9.39
C TYR A 62 4.81 -9.39 8.26
N ILE A 63 4.04 -10.43 8.54
CA ILE A 63 3.06 -10.97 7.60
C ILE A 63 1.68 -10.61 8.10
N SER A 64 1.00 -9.74 7.38
CA SER A 64 -0.37 -9.35 7.67
C SER A 64 -1.34 -10.10 6.78
N PHE A 65 -2.43 -10.60 7.35
CA PHE A 65 -3.50 -11.24 6.62
C PHE A 65 -4.87 -10.78 7.12
N TYR A 66 -5.87 -10.91 6.27
CA TYR A 66 -7.19 -10.35 6.47
C TYR A 66 -8.23 -11.47 6.45
N LEU A 67 -9.10 -11.49 7.46
CA LEU A 67 -10.22 -12.42 7.54
C LEU A 67 -11.55 -11.65 7.49
N GLU A 68 -12.50 -12.19 6.75
CA GLU A 68 -13.85 -11.66 6.72
C GLU A 68 -14.52 -11.82 8.09
N PRO A 69 -15.40 -10.89 8.47
CA PRO A 69 -16.11 -10.97 9.76
C PRO A 69 -16.94 -12.26 9.95
N ASP A 70 -17.40 -12.83 8.84
CA ASP A 70 -18.25 -14.03 8.83
C ASP A 70 -17.44 -15.33 8.85
N THR A 71 -16.10 -15.25 8.73
CA THR A 71 -15.21 -16.42 8.83
C THR A 71 -15.04 -16.82 10.29
N ASP A 72 -14.97 -18.14 10.56
CA ASP A 72 -14.57 -18.62 11.89
C ASP A 72 -13.09 -18.30 12.12
N GLN A 73 -12.89 -17.20 12.84
CA GLN A 73 -11.56 -16.63 13.05
C GLN A 73 -10.70 -17.51 13.95
N GLU A 74 -11.31 -18.16 14.97
CA GLU A 74 -10.57 -19.06 15.88
C GLU A 74 -10.08 -20.30 15.13
N GLU A 75 -10.93 -20.92 14.31
CA GLU A 75 -10.54 -22.06 13.49
C GLU A 75 -9.39 -21.70 12.54
N MET A 76 -9.48 -20.53 11.90
CA MET A 76 -8.46 -20.08 10.96
C MET A 76 -7.13 -19.77 11.66
N LEU A 77 -7.18 -19.09 12.80
CA LEU A 77 -5.99 -18.81 13.60
C LEU A 77 -5.34 -20.08 14.14
N ASP A 78 -6.13 -21.09 14.49
CA ASP A 78 -5.59 -22.37 14.94
C ASP A 78 -4.89 -23.11 13.81
N LYS A 79 -5.43 -23.10 12.57
CA LYS A 79 -4.75 -23.62 11.38
C LYS A 79 -3.41 -22.94 11.15
N VAL A 80 -3.37 -21.59 11.25
CA VAL A 80 -2.12 -20.84 11.13
C VAL A 80 -1.14 -21.24 12.23
N ARG A 81 -1.57 -21.35 13.48
CA ARG A 81 -0.70 -21.77 14.60
C ARG A 81 -0.16 -23.18 14.43
N GLU A 82 -0.96 -24.11 13.91
CA GLU A 82 -0.53 -25.48 13.63
C GLU A 82 0.51 -25.49 12.50
N GLY A 83 0.27 -24.79 11.40
CA GLY A 83 1.23 -24.65 10.31
C GLY A 83 2.56 -24.02 10.75
N LEU A 84 2.51 -23.00 11.60
CA LEU A 84 3.72 -22.40 12.18
C LEU A 84 4.53 -23.41 13.02
N LYS A 85 3.86 -24.24 13.81
CA LYS A 85 4.53 -25.31 14.59
C LYS A 85 5.18 -26.36 13.67
N GLU A 86 4.52 -26.67 12.55
CA GLU A 86 5.04 -27.61 11.57
C GLU A 86 6.31 -27.06 10.90
N ILE A 87 6.29 -25.81 10.45
CA ILE A 87 7.45 -25.12 9.85
C ILE A 87 8.62 -25.06 10.85
N ALA A 88 8.35 -24.71 12.10
CA ALA A 88 9.36 -24.75 13.16
C ALA A 88 9.93 -26.16 13.38
N GLY A 89 9.09 -27.19 13.25
CA GLY A 89 9.48 -28.60 13.32
C GLY A 89 10.46 -29.01 12.21
N TRP A 90 10.46 -28.33 11.08
CA TRP A 90 11.43 -28.54 10.00
C TRP A 90 12.79 -27.87 10.27
N GLY A 91 12.93 -27.17 11.39
CA GLY A 91 14.17 -26.50 11.79
C GLY A 91 14.35 -25.10 11.24
N VAL A 92 13.30 -24.50 10.72
CA VAL A 92 13.28 -23.11 10.24
C VAL A 92 13.05 -22.17 11.42
N ASP A 93 13.84 -21.10 11.54
CA ASP A 93 13.64 -20.06 12.56
C ASP A 93 12.44 -19.17 12.19
N ILE A 94 11.32 -19.40 12.87
CA ILE A 94 10.10 -18.57 12.71
C ILE A 94 10.08 -17.36 13.67
N GLY A 95 11.13 -17.15 14.45
CA GLY A 95 11.19 -16.07 15.43
C GLY A 95 10.17 -16.22 16.56
N GLU A 96 9.64 -15.08 17.03
CA GLU A 96 8.65 -15.05 18.12
C GLU A 96 7.28 -15.62 17.69
N ALA A 97 6.98 -15.63 16.42
CA ALA A 97 5.72 -16.06 15.80
C ALA A 97 4.46 -15.52 16.53
N THR A 98 4.54 -14.27 16.98
CA THR A 98 3.44 -13.60 17.69
C THR A 98 2.42 -13.05 16.71
N ILE A 99 1.12 -13.34 16.93
CA ILE A 99 0.03 -12.85 16.11
C ILE A 99 -0.69 -11.75 16.89
N GLN A 100 -0.77 -10.56 16.32
CA GLN A 100 -1.52 -9.41 16.84
C GLN A 100 -2.77 -9.20 16.01
N ALA A 101 -3.91 -9.06 16.68
CA ALA A 101 -5.18 -8.73 16.03
C ALA A 101 -5.42 -7.23 16.04
N SER A 102 -5.90 -6.70 14.93
CA SER A 102 -6.38 -5.32 14.80
C SER A 102 -7.61 -5.29 13.89
N GLU A 103 -8.47 -4.29 14.08
CA GLU A 103 -9.59 -4.07 13.17
C GLU A 103 -9.19 -3.04 12.12
N THR A 104 -9.54 -3.30 10.86
CA THR A 104 -9.35 -2.38 9.75
C THR A 104 -10.70 -2.13 9.08
N GLU A 105 -11.04 -0.88 8.86
CA GLU A 105 -12.22 -0.50 8.07
C GLU A 105 -11.77 -0.05 6.67
N ASP A 106 -12.51 -0.46 5.63
CA ASP A 106 -12.29 0.03 4.25
C ASP A 106 -12.25 1.57 4.17
N LYS A 107 -12.93 2.24 5.10
CA LYS A 107 -12.93 3.71 5.17
C LYS A 107 -11.55 4.29 5.45
N ASP A 108 -10.73 3.61 6.21
CA ASP A 108 -9.39 4.11 6.57
C ASP A 108 -8.47 4.05 5.34
N TRP A 109 -8.59 3.02 4.53
CA TRP A 109 -7.83 2.89 3.30
C TRP A 109 -8.35 3.83 2.19
N ILE A 110 -9.69 3.91 2.03
CA ILE A 110 -10.33 4.77 1.02
C ILE A 110 -10.12 6.27 1.33
N ASN A 111 -9.92 6.65 2.58
CA ASN A 111 -9.78 8.05 2.96
C ASN A 111 -8.33 8.49 3.18
N ASN A 112 -7.42 7.59 3.58
CA ASN A 112 -6.02 7.94 3.84
C ASN A 112 -5.31 8.57 2.64
N TRP A 113 -5.59 8.14 1.41
CA TRP A 113 -4.99 8.74 0.24
C TRP A 113 -5.41 10.20 0.01
N LYS A 114 -6.58 10.64 0.53
CA LYS A 114 -7.03 12.03 0.46
C LYS A 114 -6.13 12.97 1.24
N GLU A 115 -5.50 12.47 2.31
CA GLU A 115 -4.55 13.25 3.10
C GLU A 115 -3.24 13.51 2.36
N PHE A 116 -2.93 12.70 1.36
CA PHE A 116 -1.72 12.86 0.54
C PHE A 116 -1.96 13.63 -0.75
N PHE A 117 -3.22 13.82 -1.14
CA PHE A 117 -3.56 14.53 -2.36
C PHE A 117 -3.97 15.98 -2.08
N HIS A 118 -3.02 16.89 -2.30
CA HIS A 118 -3.20 18.33 -2.13
C HIS A 118 -3.30 19.04 -3.44
N GLN A 119 -3.86 20.27 -3.41
CA GLN A 119 -3.88 21.15 -4.55
C GLN A 119 -2.47 21.49 -5.04
N PHE A 120 -2.29 21.60 -6.33
CA PHE A 120 -1.02 21.96 -6.95
C PHE A 120 -1.25 22.83 -8.19
N TYR A 121 -0.16 23.46 -8.68
CA TYR A 121 -0.22 24.40 -9.78
C TYR A 121 0.51 23.87 -11.01
N VAL A 122 -0.06 24.13 -12.17
CA VAL A 122 0.60 23.99 -13.47
C VAL A 122 0.47 25.34 -14.16
N ASP A 123 1.51 26.14 -14.11
CA ASP A 123 1.53 27.55 -14.52
C ASP A 123 0.36 28.34 -13.84
N ASP A 124 -0.59 28.87 -14.61
CA ASP A 124 -1.75 29.62 -14.10
C ASP A 124 -2.98 28.74 -13.81
N ILE A 125 -2.83 27.43 -13.95
CA ILE A 125 -3.91 26.49 -13.67
C ILE A 125 -3.76 25.96 -12.24
N LEU A 126 -4.82 26.09 -11.43
CA LEU A 126 -4.93 25.44 -10.13
C LEU A 126 -5.66 24.10 -10.29
N ILE A 127 -4.99 23.02 -9.94
CA ILE A 127 -5.59 21.68 -9.87
C ILE A 127 -5.82 21.33 -8.42
N LYS A 128 -7.07 21.06 -8.06
CA LYS A 128 -7.45 20.76 -6.69
C LYS A 128 -8.50 19.68 -6.59
N PRO A 129 -8.53 18.92 -5.47
CA PRO A 129 -9.63 18.03 -5.16
C PRO A 129 -10.87 18.80 -4.66
N SER A 130 -12.03 18.14 -4.64
CA SER A 130 -13.28 18.75 -4.18
C SER A 130 -13.26 19.12 -2.70
N TRP A 131 -12.51 18.42 -1.87
CA TRP A 131 -12.42 18.62 -0.41
C TRP A 131 -11.48 19.74 0.03
N GLU A 132 -10.72 20.34 -0.87
CA GLU A 132 -9.93 21.52 -0.56
C GLU A 132 -10.62 22.81 -1.03
N GLU A 133 -10.44 23.89 -0.30
CA GLU A 133 -11.00 25.19 -0.64
C GLU A 133 -10.01 26.00 -1.50
N VAL A 134 -10.57 26.78 -2.43
CA VAL A 134 -9.77 27.70 -3.24
C VAL A 134 -9.40 28.91 -2.40
N LYS A 135 -8.12 29.21 -2.29
CA LYS A 135 -7.65 30.39 -1.58
C LYS A 135 -8.11 31.68 -2.30
N PRO A 136 -8.34 32.80 -1.55
CA PRO A 136 -8.76 34.06 -2.16
C PRO A 136 -7.85 34.56 -3.28
N GLU A 137 -6.55 34.29 -3.16
CA GLU A 137 -5.51 34.67 -4.12
C GLU A 137 -5.56 33.88 -5.45
N ASP A 138 -6.22 32.73 -5.45
CA ASP A 138 -6.31 31.83 -6.60
C ASP A 138 -7.64 31.92 -7.36
N ARG A 139 -8.53 32.83 -6.97
CA ARG A 139 -9.87 32.95 -7.57
C ARG A 139 -9.86 33.35 -9.04
N GLU A 140 -8.81 33.97 -9.49
CA GLU A 140 -8.65 34.46 -10.89
C GLU A 140 -7.93 33.42 -11.76
N LYS A 141 -7.42 32.33 -11.16
CA LYS A 141 -6.74 31.25 -11.89
C LYS A 141 -7.73 30.30 -12.56
N LEU A 142 -7.30 29.68 -13.63
CA LEU A 142 -8.05 28.59 -14.23
C LEU A 142 -8.12 27.41 -13.26
N LEU A 143 -9.33 27.02 -12.88
CA LEU A 143 -9.55 25.97 -11.90
C LEU A 143 -9.91 24.65 -12.60
N ILE A 144 -9.15 23.61 -12.30
CA ILE A 144 -9.49 22.23 -12.65
C ILE A 144 -9.70 21.43 -11.37
N GLN A 145 -10.90 20.89 -11.21
CA GLN A 145 -11.22 20.02 -10.10
C GLN A 145 -11.05 18.56 -10.52
N ILE A 146 -10.19 17.83 -9.81
CA ILE A 146 -9.98 16.40 -10.02
C ILE A 146 -10.13 15.68 -8.67
N ASP A 147 -11.06 14.77 -8.61
CA ASP A 147 -11.20 13.84 -7.49
C ASP A 147 -10.59 12.49 -7.92
N PRO A 148 -9.31 12.22 -7.58
CA PRO A 148 -8.70 10.95 -7.93
C PRO A 148 -9.50 9.81 -7.29
N GLY A 149 -9.74 8.76 -8.04
CA GLY A 149 -10.31 7.53 -7.49
C GLY A 149 -9.23 6.64 -6.88
N THR A 150 -9.62 5.46 -6.45
CA THR A 150 -8.69 4.40 -6.03
C THR A 150 -7.85 3.85 -7.20
N ALA A 151 -8.22 4.17 -8.42
CA ALA A 151 -7.49 3.87 -9.63
C ALA A 151 -6.62 5.06 -10.04
N PHE A 152 -5.62 4.79 -10.87
CA PHE A 152 -4.62 5.68 -11.41
C PHE A 152 -5.18 7.04 -11.88
N GLY A 153 -4.40 8.13 -11.69
CA GLY A 153 -4.71 9.42 -12.33
C GLY A 153 -4.76 10.63 -11.39
N THR A 154 -3.75 10.85 -10.58
CA THR A 154 -3.64 12.05 -9.72
C THR A 154 -3.42 13.36 -10.49
N GLY A 155 -3.09 13.28 -11.79
CA GLY A 155 -2.72 14.46 -12.60
C GLY A 155 -1.27 14.94 -12.37
N MET A 156 -0.55 14.40 -11.40
CA MET A 156 0.82 14.83 -11.05
C MET A 156 1.90 14.25 -11.97
N HIS A 157 1.56 13.38 -12.90
CA HIS A 157 2.51 12.77 -13.80
C HIS A 157 3.03 13.79 -14.83
N ALA A 158 4.32 13.70 -15.20
CA ALA A 158 4.96 14.60 -16.16
C ALA A 158 4.19 14.74 -17.50
N VAL A 159 3.57 13.66 -17.98
CA VAL A 159 2.73 13.67 -19.18
C VAL A 159 1.49 14.55 -19.01
N SER A 160 0.84 14.51 -17.83
CA SER A 160 -0.31 15.38 -17.53
C SER A 160 0.09 16.86 -17.55
N TYR A 161 1.23 17.21 -16.97
CA TYR A 161 1.80 18.55 -17.02
C TYR A 161 2.04 19.02 -18.45
N THR A 162 2.66 18.18 -19.28
CA THR A 162 2.95 18.51 -20.68
C THR A 162 1.67 18.76 -21.46
N HIS A 163 0.63 17.95 -21.26
CA HIS A 163 -0.64 18.11 -21.95
C HIS A 163 -1.39 19.37 -21.51
N LEU A 164 -1.44 19.64 -20.22
CA LEU A 164 -2.07 20.85 -19.69
C LEU A 164 -1.40 22.10 -20.23
N ARG A 165 -0.08 22.18 -20.20
CA ARG A 165 0.69 23.31 -20.77
C ARG A 165 0.47 23.47 -22.27
N ALA A 166 0.40 22.39 -23.03
CA ALA A 166 0.18 22.42 -24.46
C ALA A 166 -1.23 22.92 -24.84
N HIS A 167 -2.24 22.60 -24.03
CA HIS A 167 -3.61 23.06 -24.24
C HIS A 167 -3.81 24.51 -23.83
N GLU A 168 -3.21 24.92 -22.74
CA GLU A 168 -3.28 26.28 -22.23
C GLU A 168 -2.67 27.28 -23.19
N THR A 169 -1.47 26.99 -23.72
CA THR A 169 -0.78 27.87 -24.67
C THR A 169 -1.51 28.04 -26.01
N ARG A 170 -2.46 27.17 -26.29
CA ARG A 170 -3.34 27.30 -27.45
C ARG A 170 -4.68 27.86 -27.08
N GLY A 171 -4.79 28.55 -25.92
CA GLY A 171 -5.98 29.22 -25.43
C GLY A 171 -6.97 29.39 -26.54
N ASN A 172 -7.78 28.45 -26.74
CA ASN A 172 -8.73 28.52 -27.86
C ASN A 172 -9.90 29.29 -27.36
N LEU A 173 -9.71 30.22 -27.64
CA LEU A 173 -9.97 31.17 -28.63
C LEU A 173 -11.02 30.77 -29.63
#